data_c0b27b81c8cf7adc2fbac2a66fdfc3d5
#
_entry.id   c0b27b81c8cf7adc2fbac2a66fdfc3d5
#
_cell.length_a   1.000
_cell.length_b   1.000
_cell.length_c   1.000
_cell.angle_alpha   90.00
_cell.angle_beta   90.00
_cell.angle_gamma   90.00
#
_symmetry.space_group_name_H-M   'P 1'
#
loop_
_entity.id
_entity.type
_entity.pdbx_description
1 polymer ?
#
loop_
_entity_poly.entity_id
_entity_poly.type
_entity_poly.pdbx_seq_one_letter_code
_entity_poly.pdbx_strand_id
1 'polypeptide(L)'
;VSVTKKYKPGKIREQNSLKILQAAEVEFVKHGYKGTSMQSISDAAGLPKANLHYYFTNKAKLYNAVLEDIVQRWNEVLTDITEDDDPTETLEFYIRTKVELAIRYPNASKIFATEIIQGAPNVKEYLRTDLRTWLRAKTKIIETWIEQGKMNKVDPEHLFFMIWSTTQHYADFEAQILTITNKLEYEADDIERISRFLCHMILTGCGLTPTHKL
;
A
#
# COMPACT_ATOMS: atom_id res chain seq x y z
N VAL A 1 14.02 -41.23 -17.17
CA VAL A 1 13.63 -41.13 -15.75
C VAL A 1 12.86 -39.84 -15.57
N SER A 2 11.52 -39.94 -15.50
CA SER A 2 10.61 -38.80 -15.35
C SER A 2 10.65 -38.34 -13.91
N VAL A 3 11.14 -37.13 -13.66
CA VAL A 3 11.11 -36.50 -12.34
C VAL A 3 9.72 -35.88 -12.14
N THR A 4 8.83 -36.61 -11.53
CA THR A 4 7.54 -36.08 -11.05
C THR A 4 7.80 -35.12 -9.90
N LYS A 5 7.68 -33.79 -10.16
CA LYS A 5 7.67 -32.77 -9.12
C LYS A 5 6.50 -33.05 -8.17
N LYS A 6 6.79 -33.53 -6.95
CA LYS A 6 5.83 -33.64 -5.86
C LYS A 6 5.38 -32.23 -5.46
N TYR A 7 4.23 -31.78 -5.98
CA TYR A 7 3.59 -30.56 -5.53
C TYR A 7 3.05 -30.77 -4.11
N LYS A 8 3.50 -29.92 -3.15
CA LYS A 8 2.92 -29.88 -1.80
C LYS A 8 1.52 -29.26 -1.91
N PRO A 9 0.44 -29.91 -1.42
CA PRO A 9 -0.95 -29.41 -1.53
C PRO A 9 -1.15 -27.96 -1.03
N GLY A 10 -0.41 -27.51 -0.02
CA GLY A 10 -0.45 -26.15 0.51
C GLY A 10 0.00 -25.07 -0.48
N LYS A 11 1.00 -25.36 -1.31
CA LYS A 11 1.59 -24.38 -2.24
C LYS A 11 0.66 -24.02 -3.41
N ILE A 12 -0.12 -25.00 -3.91
CA ILE A 12 -1.14 -24.76 -4.96
C ILE A 12 -2.28 -23.94 -4.40
N ARG A 13 -2.69 -24.20 -3.16
CA ARG A 13 -3.75 -23.43 -2.50
C ARG A 13 -3.36 -21.97 -2.35
N GLU A 14 -2.17 -21.71 -1.86
CA GLU A 14 -1.61 -20.36 -1.70
C GLU A 14 -1.52 -19.63 -3.04
N GLN A 15 -0.97 -20.27 -4.09
CA GLN A 15 -0.88 -19.68 -5.43
C GLN A 15 -2.25 -19.35 -6.03
N ASN A 16 -3.25 -20.22 -5.85
CA ASN A 16 -4.60 -19.94 -6.35
C ASN A 16 -5.26 -18.80 -5.55
N SER A 17 -5.06 -18.73 -4.23
CA SER A 17 -5.55 -17.62 -3.41
C SER A 17 -4.98 -16.29 -3.89
N LEU A 18 -3.66 -16.21 -4.10
CA LEU A 18 -3.00 -15.01 -4.62
C LEU A 18 -3.51 -14.61 -6.00
N LYS A 19 -3.70 -15.55 -6.92
CA LYS A 19 -4.30 -15.28 -8.25
C LYS A 19 -5.70 -14.68 -8.14
N ILE A 20 -6.50 -15.21 -7.23
CA ILE A 20 -7.86 -14.72 -7.00
C ILE A 20 -7.83 -13.29 -6.45
N LEU A 21 -6.96 -12.99 -5.45
CA LEU A 21 -6.83 -11.66 -4.88
C LEU A 21 -6.38 -10.65 -5.93
N GLN A 22 -5.39 -10.98 -6.75
CA GLN A 22 -4.91 -10.11 -7.85
C GLN A 22 -5.99 -9.84 -8.90
N ALA A 23 -6.72 -10.87 -9.33
CA ALA A 23 -7.83 -10.70 -10.25
C ALA A 23 -8.96 -9.85 -9.64
N ALA A 24 -9.25 -10.06 -8.36
CA ALA A 24 -10.24 -9.28 -7.63
C ALA A 24 -9.84 -7.81 -7.50
N GLU A 25 -8.56 -7.50 -7.24
CA GLU A 25 -8.06 -6.11 -7.23
C GLU A 25 -8.37 -5.42 -8.57
N VAL A 26 -8.04 -6.05 -9.70
CA VAL A 26 -8.29 -5.48 -11.04
C VAL A 26 -9.78 -5.24 -11.27
N GLU A 27 -10.61 -6.23 -10.97
CA GLU A 27 -12.06 -6.14 -11.20
C GLU A 27 -12.73 -5.09 -10.29
N PHE A 28 -12.31 -5.00 -9.01
CA PHE A 28 -12.85 -4.00 -8.09
C PHE A 28 -12.45 -2.57 -8.46
N VAL A 29 -11.23 -2.35 -8.94
CA VAL A 29 -10.82 -1.03 -9.46
C VAL A 29 -11.63 -0.64 -10.69
N LYS A 30 -11.82 -1.59 -11.61
CA LYS A 30 -12.47 -1.33 -12.91
C LYS A 30 -13.96 -1.11 -12.78
N HIS A 31 -14.65 -1.85 -11.94
CA HIS A 31 -16.11 -1.90 -11.88
C HIS A 31 -16.70 -1.46 -10.53
N GLY A 32 -15.84 -1.17 -9.55
CA GLY A 32 -16.23 -0.91 -8.17
C GLY A 32 -16.79 -2.14 -7.46
N TYR A 33 -17.00 -2.06 -6.16
CA TYR A 33 -17.57 -3.17 -5.39
C TYR A 33 -18.92 -3.64 -5.93
N LYS A 34 -19.83 -2.69 -6.26
CA LYS A 34 -21.20 -3.01 -6.72
C LYS A 34 -21.21 -3.66 -8.11
N GLY A 35 -20.40 -3.17 -9.04
CA GLY A 35 -20.36 -3.66 -10.43
C GLY A 35 -19.60 -4.96 -10.62
N THR A 36 -18.75 -5.34 -9.70
CA THR A 36 -17.96 -6.59 -9.75
C THR A 36 -18.80 -7.80 -9.32
N SER A 37 -18.63 -8.93 -10.01
CA SER A 37 -19.27 -10.21 -9.68
C SER A 37 -18.24 -11.31 -9.39
N MET A 38 -18.64 -12.33 -8.64
CA MET A 38 -17.79 -13.53 -8.45
C MET A 38 -17.49 -14.24 -9.79
N GLN A 39 -18.37 -14.10 -10.79
CA GLN A 39 -18.14 -14.65 -12.11
C GLN A 39 -17.03 -13.88 -12.84
N SER A 40 -17.11 -12.54 -12.90
CA SER A 40 -16.08 -11.72 -13.58
C SER A 40 -14.69 -11.94 -12.96
N ILE A 41 -14.59 -12.04 -11.63
CA ILE A 41 -13.33 -12.35 -10.95
C ILE A 41 -12.83 -13.76 -11.32
N SER A 42 -13.71 -14.76 -11.39
CA SER A 42 -13.30 -16.13 -11.75
C SER A 42 -12.77 -16.21 -13.19
N ASP A 43 -13.41 -15.49 -14.10
CA ASP A 43 -13.00 -15.40 -15.51
C ASP A 43 -11.63 -14.70 -15.61
N ALA A 44 -11.45 -13.58 -14.90
CA ALA A 44 -10.18 -12.85 -14.84
C ALA A 44 -9.04 -13.67 -14.19
N ALA A 45 -9.35 -14.48 -13.16
CA ALA A 45 -8.38 -15.36 -12.51
C ALA A 45 -8.02 -16.60 -13.34
N GLY A 46 -8.79 -16.90 -14.40
CA GLY A 46 -8.65 -18.14 -15.16
C GLY A 46 -8.95 -19.39 -14.34
N LEU A 47 -9.87 -19.30 -13.37
CA LEU A 47 -10.26 -20.38 -12.47
C LEU A 47 -11.77 -20.64 -12.54
N PRO A 48 -12.23 -21.89 -12.38
CA PRO A 48 -13.66 -22.18 -12.29
C PRO A 48 -14.31 -21.45 -11.10
N LYS A 49 -15.54 -20.95 -11.28
CA LYS A 49 -16.29 -20.26 -10.22
C LYS A 49 -16.43 -21.08 -8.94
N ALA A 50 -16.55 -22.41 -9.06
CA ALA A 50 -16.57 -23.32 -7.91
C ALA A 50 -15.29 -23.24 -7.07
N ASN A 51 -14.13 -23.05 -7.72
CA ASN A 51 -12.87 -22.85 -7.02
C ASN A 51 -12.87 -21.53 -6.24
N LEU A 52 -13.41 -20.46 -6.84
CA LEU A 52 -13.54 -19.18 -6.14
C LEU A 52 -14.34 -19.31 -4.85
N HIS A 53 -15.50 -19.99 -4.93
CA HIS A 53 -16.35 -20.22 -3.75
C HIS A 53 -15.71 -21.14 -2.70
N TYR A 54 -14.78 -22.00 -3.09
CA TYR A 54 -14.00 -22.81 -2.15
C TYR A 54 -13.05 -21.96 -1.30
N TYR A 55 -12.44 -20.89 -1.90
CA TYR A 55 -11.53 -19.99 -1.18
C TYR A 55 -12.30 -18.88 -0.46
N PHE A 56 -13.29 -18.30 -1.12
CA PHE A 56 -14.03 -17.13 -0.64
C PHE A 56 -15.53 -17.37 -0.82
N THR A 57 -16.22 -17.53 0.28
CA THR A 57 -17.66 -17.91 0.32
C THR A 57 -18.56 -16.96 -0.47
N ASN A 58 -18.22 -15.67 -0.51
CA ASN A 58 -18.96 -14.63 -1.22
C ASN A 58 -18.10 -13.42 -1.53
N LYS A 59 -18.65 -12.47 -2.33
CA LYS A 59 -17.96 -11.24 -2.75
C LYS A 59 -17.49 -10.37 -1.58
N ALA A 60 -18.27 -10.27 -0.52
CA ALA A 60 -17.90 -9.45 0.64
C ALA A 60 -16.67 -10.03 1.37
N LYS A 61 -16.60 -11.34 1.55
CA LYS A 61 -15.43 -12.00 2.14
C LYS A 61 -14.19 -11.87 1.27
N LEU A 62 -14.34 -11.96 -0.07
CA LEU A 62 -13.24 -11.74 -0.99
C LEU A 62 -12.77 -10.28 -0.96
N TYR A 63 -13.69 -9.31 -0.94
CA TYR A 63 -13.35 -7.89 -0.87
C TYR A 63 -12.60 -7.55 0.42
N ASN A 64 -13.06 -8.07 1.56
CA ASN A 64 -12.36 -7.88 2.84
C ASN A 64 -10.96 -8.51 2.80
N ALA A 65 -10.80 -9.70 2.22
CA ALA A 65 -9.49 -10.33 2.08
C ALA A 65 -8.54 -9.51 1.17
N VAL A 66 -9.05 -8.86 0.12
CA VAL A 66 -8.26 -7.92 -0.70
C VAL A 66 -7.81 -6.73 0.14
N LEU A 67 -8.72 -6.12 0.92
CA LEU A 67 -8.38 -4.99 1.78
C LEU A 67 -7.37 -5.38 2.88
N GLU A 68 -7.52 -6.55 3.49
CA GLU A 68 -6.58 -7.09 4.49
C GLU A 68 -5.18 -7.29 3.89
N ASP A 69 -5.09 -7.87 2.69
CA ASP A 69 -3.82 -8.09 1.99
C ASP A 69 -3.12 -6.76 1.65
N ILE A 70 -3.88 -5.76 1.18
CA ILE A 70 -3.36 -4.41 0.89
C ILE A 70 -2.75 -3.78 2.15
N VAL A 71 -3.50 -3.82 3.23
CA VAL A 71 -3.11 -3.23 4.50
C VAL A 71 -1.89 -3.92 5.09
N GLN A 72 -1.84 -5.25 5.04
CA GLN A 72 -0.70 -6.02 5.52
C GLN A 72 0.58 -5.61 4.79
N ARG A 73 0.54 -5.55 3.46
CA ARG A 73 1.69 -5.09 2.63
C ARG A 73 2.19 -3.71 3.03
N TRP A 74 1.29 -2.79 3.39
CA TRP A 74 1.69 -1.43 3.78
C TRP A 74 2.25 -1.34 5.20
N ASN A 75 1.72 -2.13 6.14
CA ASN A 75 2.15 -2.11 7.52
C ASN A 75 3.54 -2.74 7.71
N GLU A 76 3.93 -3.66 6.83
CA GLU A 76 5.24 -4.33 6.90
C GLU A 76 6.42 -3.36 6.71
N VAL A 77 6.21 -2.21 6.06
CA VAL A 77 7.31 -1.29 5.68
C VAL A 77 8.03 -0.67 6.87
N LEU A 78 7.33 -0.41 7.99
CA LEU A 78 7.91 0.18 9.21
C LEU A 78 7.75 -0.73 10.45
N THR A 79 7.69 -2.06 10.27
CA THR A 79 7.42 -2.97 11.38
C THR A 79 8.47 -2.87 12.47
N ASP A 80 9.74 -2.89 12.11
CA ASP A 80 10.87 -3.09 13.03
C ASP A 80 11.60 -1.81 13.44
N ILE A 81 11.04 -0.60 13.16
CA ILE A 81 11.70 0.65 13.56
C ILE A 81 11.63 0.88 15.06
N THR A 82 12.72 1.43 15.61
CA THR A 82 12.93 1.76 17.02
C THR A 82 13.43 3.20 17.20
N GLU A 83 13.47 3.67 18.44
CA GLU A 83 14.02 4.98 18.81
C GLU A 83 15.55 5.10 18.60
N ASP A 84 16.24 3.98 18.44
CA ASP A 84 17.69 3.95 18.22
C ASP A 84 18.08 4.19 16.77
N ASP A 85 17.14 3.99 15.84
CA ASP A 85 17.38 4.15 14.40
C ASP A 85 17.65 5.62 14.04
N ASP A 86 18.34 5.82 12.90
CA ASP A 86 18.52 7.14 12.31
C ASP A 86 17.22 7.63 11.63
N PRO A 87 16.66 8.79 12.04
CA PRO A 87 15.41 9.28 11.48
C PRO A 87 15.49 9.60 9.98
N THR A 88 16.66 10.05 9.49
CA THR A 88 16.82 10.38 8.07
C THR A 88 16.74 9.13 7.21
N GLU A 89 17.53 8.12 7.53
CA GLU A 89 17.57 6.84 6.81
C GLU A 89 16.19 6.15 6.86
N THR A 90 15.58 6.11 8.04
CA THR A 90 14.28 5.46 8.26
C THR A 90 13.15 6.14 7.48
N LEU A 91 13.02 7.46 7.59
CA LEU A 91 11.95 8.18 6.89
C LEU A 91 12.19 8.21 5.37
N GLU A 92 13.44 8.35 4.92
CA GLU A 92 13.77 8.26 3.50
C GLU A 92 13.41 6.89 2.92
N PHE A 93 13.78 5.81 3.59
CA PHE A 93 13.39 4.45 3.20
C PHE A 93 11.87 4.29 3.14
N TYR A 94 11.16 4.81 4.15
CA TYR A 94 9.70 4.72 4.19
C TYR A 94 9.04 5.47 3.02
N ILE A 95 9.42 6.71 2.78
CA ILE A 95 8.88 7.53 1.69
C ILE A 95 9.15 6.85 0.34
N ARG A 96 10.38 6.41 0.08
CA ARG A 96 10.76 5.72 -1.16
C ARG A 96 9.96 4.46 -1.39
N THR A 97 9.85 3.62 -0.37
CA THR A 97 9.07 2.38 -0.44
C THR A 97 7.59 2.67 -0.68
N LYS A 98 7.01 3.69 -0.05
CA LYS A 98 5.63 4.10 -0.28
C LYS A 98 5.39 4.59 -1.70
N VAL A 99 6.30 5.36 -2.28
CA VAL A 99 6.24 5.80 -3.69
C VAL A 99 6.31 4.60 -4.62
N GLU A 100 7.26 3.70 -4.39
CA GLU A 100 7.42 2.50 -5.21
C GLU A 100 6.17 1.60 -5.18
N LEU A 101 5.61 1.36 -3.98
CA LEU A 101 4.37 0.59 -3.82
C LEU A 101 3.19 1.27 -4.51
N ALA A 102 3.05 2.59 -4.40
CA ALA A 102 1.97 3.34 -5.04
C ALA A 102 2.03 3.22 -6.57
N ILE A 103 3.22 3.36 -7.16
CA ILE A 103 3.38 3.34 -8.61
C ILE A 103 3.35 1.92 -9.18
N ARG A 104 3.95 0.94 -8.51
CA ARG A 104 3.96 -0.45 -9.00
C ARG A 104 2.66 -1.20 -8.74
N TYR A 105 1.90 -0.82 -7.70
CA TYR A 105 0.66 -1.48 -7.31
C TYR A 105 -0.49 -0.46 -7.14
N PRO A 106 -0.80 0.34 -8.19
CA PRO A 106 -1.77 1.45 -8.08
C PRO A 106 -3.18 0.98 -7.73
N ASN A 107 -3.54 -0.25 -8.11
CA ASN A 107 -4.86 -0.81 -7.82
C ASN A 107 -5.13 -0.92 -6.32
N ALA A 108 -4.14 -1.34 -5.55
CA ALA A 108 -4.23 -1.42 -4.10
C ALA A 108 -4.58 -0.06 -3.47
N SER A 109 -3.87 1.00 -3.88
CA SER A 109 -4.14 2.36 -3.43
C SER A 109 -5.54 2.83 -3.82
N LYS A 110 -5.94 2.66 -5.08
CA LYS A 110 -7.25 3.08 -5.62
C LYS A 110 -8.42 2.39 -4.90
N ILE A 111 -8.32 1.08 -4.60
CA ILE A 111 -9.35 0.37 -3.84
C ILE A 111 -9.47 0.96 -2.44
N PHE A 112 -8.36 1.11 -1.75
CA PHE A 112 -8.35 1.63 -0.39
C PHE A 112 -8.84 3.09 -0.33
N ALA A 113 -8.36 3.95 -1.23
CA ALA A 113 -8.84 5.34 -1.32
C ALA A 113 -10.35 5.40 -1.57
N THR A 114 -10.88 4.58 -2.49
CA THR A 114 -12.31 4.50 -2.76
C THR A 114 -13.10 4.06 -1.53
N GLU A 115 -12.61 3.06 -0.81
CA GLU A 115 -13.21 2.58 0.44
C GLU A 115 -13.25 3.70 1.51
N ILE A 116 -12.15 4.44 1.69
CA ILE A 116 -12.08 5.55 2.64
C ILE A 116 -13.02 6.69 2.26
N ILE A 117 -13.06 7.10 0.99
CA ILE A 117 -13.94 8.17 0.47
C ILE A 117 -15.42 7.82 0.67
N GLN A 118 -15.78 6.54 0.60
CA GLN A 118 -17.14 6.06 0.85
C GLN A 118 -17.48 5.92 2.35
N GLY A 119 -16.63 6.35 3.26
CA GLY A 119 -16.84 6.30 4.71
C GLY A 119 -16.33 5.03 5.37
N ALA A 120 -15.45 4.29 4.69
CA ALA A 120 -14.77 3.09 5.20
C ALA A 120 -15.70 1.96 5.68
N PRO A 121 -16.75 1.58 4.92
CA PRO A 121 -17.76 0.63 5.39
C PRO A 121 -17.18 -0.75 5.79
N ASN A 122 -16.09 -1.18 5.14
CA ASN A 122 -15.51 -2.48 5.39
C ASN A 122 -14.21 -2.45 6.21
N VAL A 123 -13.50 -1.29 6.28
CA VAL A 123 -12.22 -1.19 7.00
C VAL A 123 -12.31 -0.36 8.30
N LYS A 124 -13.48 0.12 8.67
CA LYS A 124 -13.66 1.01 9.82
C LYS A 124 -13.14 0.42 11.14
N GLU A 125 -13.33 -0.88 11.35
CA GLU A 125 -12.83 -1.54 12.56
C GLU A 125 -11.30 -1.62 12.54
N TYR A 126 -10.70 -2.01 11.42
CA TYR A 126 -9.25 -1.98 11.25
C TYR A 126 -8.66 -0.59 11.50
N LEU A 127 -9.26 0.47 10.95
CA LEU A 127 -8.81 1.85 11.20
C LEU A 127 -8.87 2.22 12.69
N ARG A 128 -9.91 1.75 13.39
CA ARG A 128 -10.16 2.05 14.80
C ARG A 128 -9.23 1.28 15.74
N THR A 129 -8.82 0.07 15.38
CA THR A 129 -8.00 -0.83 16.21
C THR A 129 -6.55 -0.85 15.75
N ASP A 130 -6.27 -1.55 14.67
CA ASP A 130 -4.91 -1.89 14.26
C ASP A 130 -4.12 -0.69 13.74
N LEU A 131 -4.71 0.08 12.81
CA LEU A 131 -4.03 1.26 12.27
C LEU A 131 -3.83 2.34 13.34
N ARG A 132 -4.82 2.54 14.22
CA ARG A 132 -4.68 3.47 15.34
C ARG A 132 -3.56 3.04 16.30
N THR A 133 -3.46 1.75 16.62
CA THR A 133 -2.42 1.22 17.50
C THR A 133 -1.05 1.35 16.84
N TRP A 134 -0.95 1.02 15.57
CA TRP A 134 0.26 1.20 14.78
C TRP A 134 0.70 2.67 14.75
N LEU A 135 -0.21 3.59 14.41
CA LEU A 135 0.08 5.02 14.34
C LEU A 135 0.61 5.55 15.69
N ARG A 136 -0.05 5.21 16.80
CA ARG A 136 0.39 5.61 18.15
C ARG A 136 1.78 5.10 18.50
N ALA A 137 2.08 3.85 18.13
CA ALA A 137 3.42 3.30 18.38
C ALA A 137 4.48 4.05 17.56
N LYS A 138 4.20 4.34 16.29
CA LYS A 138 5.16 5.02 15.41
C LYS A 138 5.30 6.52 15.72
N THR A 139 4.22 7.21 16.10
CA THR A 139 4.29 8.61 16.56
C THR A 139 5.14 8.74 17.80
N LYS A 140 5.09 7.78 18.73
CA LYS A 140 5.92 7.79 19.93
C LYS A 140 7.42 7.70 19.60
N ILE A 141 7.81 6.92 18.59
CA ILE A 141 9.21 6.87 18.12
C ILE A 141 9.64 8.23 17.57
N ILE A 142 8.79 8.87 16.75
CA ILE A 142 9.07 10.21 16.23
C ILE A 142 9.21 11.23 17.38
N GLU A 143 8.33 11.17 18.39
CA GLU A 143 8.43 12.03 19.58
C GLU A 143 9.76 11.84 20.29
N THR A 144 10.21 10.59 20.46
CA THR A 144 11.51 10.29 21.07
C THR A 144 12.66 10.85 20.24
N TRP A 145 12.65 10.74 18.92
CA TRP A 145 13.67 11.36 18.07
C TRP A 145 13.71 12.89 18.19
N ILE A 146 12.55 13.54 18.33
CA ILE A 146 12.45 14.98 18.59
C ILE A 146 13.05 15.33 19.96
N GLU A 147 12.70 14.58 21.02
CA GLU A 147 13.22 14.77 22.38
C GLU A 147 14.73 14.55 22.46
N GLN A 148 15.26 13.61 21.68
CA GLN A 148 16.71 13.35 21.56
C GLN A 148 17.44 14.40 20.70
N GLY A 149 16.72 15.37 20.11
CA GLY A 149 17.31 16.38 19.23
C GLY A 149 17.77 15.83 17.88
N LYS A 150 17.36 14.62 17.49
CA LYS A 150 17.70 14.00 16.21
C LYS A 150 16.96 14.63 15.04
N MET A 151 15.82 15.29 15.28
CA MET A 151 15.03 16.00 14.27
C MET A 151 14.31 17.21 14.87
N ASN A 152 13.84 18.13 14.04
CA ASN A 152 13.07 19.28 14.48
C ASN A 152 11.69 18.87 15.02
N LYS A 153 11.13 19.75 15.86
CA LYS A 153 9.76 19.56 16.37
C LYS A 153 8.75 19.66 15.22
N VAL A 154 8.03 18.58 14.98
CA VAL A 154 6.91 18.47 14.05
C VAL A 154 5.75 17.78 14.77
N ASP A 155 4.53 17.82 14.22
CA ASP A 155 3.44 16.99 14.66
C ASP A 155 3.58 15.58 14.03
N PRO A 156 3.80 14.52 14.81
CA PRO A 156 4.07 13.20 14.28
C PRO A 156 2.89 12.56 13.53
N GLU A 157 1.64 12.81 13.98
CA GLU A 157 0.44 12.29 13.28
C GLU A 157 0.32 12.96 11.90
N HIS A 158 0.45 14.29 11.84
CA HIS A 158 0.38 15.04 10.59
C HIS A 158 1.55 14.72 9.65
N LEU A 159 2.72 14.38 10.18
CA LEU A 159 3.83 13.88 9.36
C LEU A 159 3.45 12.58 8.63
N PHE A 160 2.85 11.61 9.32
CA PHE A 160 2.38 10.39 8.67
C PHE A 160 1.26 10.66 7.66
N PHE A 161 0.30 11.51 7.99
CA PHE A 161 -0.78 11.87 7.04
C PHE A 161 -0.23 12.56 5.79
N MET A 162 0.77 13.43 5.95
CA MET A 162 1.45 14.07 4.82
C MET A 162 2.19 13.05 3.95
N ILE A 163 2.95 12.13 4.55
CA ILE A 163 3.64 11.08 3.81
C ILE A 163 2.63 10.21 3.04
N TRP A 164 1.55 9.78 3.69
CA TRP A 164 0.54 8.95 3.03
C TRP A 164 -0.14 9.70 1.87
N SER A 165 -0.63 10.89 2.11
CA SER A 165 -1.33 11.66 1.08
C SER A 165 -0.43 12.01 -0.13
N THR A 166 0.82 12.36 0.10
CA THR A 166 1.73 12.73 -0.98
C THR A 166 2.22 11.54 -1.78
N THR A 167 2.48 10.40 -1.15
CA THR A 167 2.95 9.19 -1.85
C THR A 167 1.82 8.47 -2.59
N GLN A 168 0.62 8.36 -1.99
CA GLN A 168 -0.54 7.70 -2.61
C GLN A 168 -1.14 8.53 -3.74
N HIS A 169 -0.94 9.85 -3.75
CA HIS A 169 -1.44 10.74 -4.80
C HIS A 169 -1.06 10.27 -6.22
N TYR A 170 0.14 9.75 -6.40
CA TYR A 170 0.63 9.25 -7.68
C TYR A 170 -0.11 8.02 -8.20
N ALA A 171 -0.72 7.23 -7.31
CA ALA A 171 -1.59 6.12 -7.68
C ALA A 171 -3.06 6.56 -7.82
N ASP A 172 -3.58 7.26 -6.82
CA ASP A 172 -5.00 7.60 -6.72
C ASP A 172 -5.43 8.58 -7.82
N PHE A 173 -4.53 9.49 -8.20
CA PHE A 173 -4.72 10.49 -9.26
C PHE A 173 -3.81 10.26 -10.48
N GLU A 174 -3.40 9.02 -10.72
CA GLU A 174 -2.53 8.63 -11.83
C GLU A 174 -3.01 9.20 -13.18
N ALA A 175 -4.30 9.03 -13.50
CA ALA A 175 -4.87 9.52 -14.75
C ALA A 175 -4.70 11.04 -14.93
N GLN A 176 -4.86 11.82 -13.85
CA GLN A 176 -4.65 13.26 -13.86
C GLN A 176 -3.18 13.59 -14.13
N ILE A 177 -2.27 12.96 -13.39
CA ILE A 177 -0.83 13.27 -13.45
C ILE A 177 -0.28 12.87 -14.82
N LEU A 178 -0.55 11.67 -15.31
CA LEU A 178 -0.08 11.20 -16.60
C LEU A 178 -0.64 12.06 -17.75
N THR A 179 -1.91 12.47 -17.66
CA THR A 179 -2.52 13.33 -18.70
C THR A 179 -1.85 14.69 -18.76
N ILE A 180 -1.68 15.39 -17.63
CA ILE A 180 -1.08 16.74 -17.63
C ILE A 180 0.42 16.74 -17.92
N THR A 181 1.12 15.63 -17.67
CA THR A 181 2.53 15.46 -18.00
C THR A 181 2.77 14.85 -19.39
N ASN A 182 1.70 14.54 -20.11
CA ASN A 182 1.72 13.90 -21.44
C ASN A 182 2.53 12.59 -21.45
N LYS A 183 2.29 11.73 -20.44
CA LYS A 183 2.89 10.41 -20.31
C LYS A 183 1.82 9.32 -20.42
N LEU A 184 2.21 8.13 -20.89
CA LEU A 184 1.36 6.95 -20.92
C LEU A 184 1.43 6.15 -19.62
N GLU A 185 2.61 6.11 -19.02
CA GLU A 185 2.89 5.40 -17.77
C GLU A 185 4.07 6.03 -17.02
N TYR A 186 4.28 5.66 -15.76
CA TYR A 186 5.47 6.02 -15.02
C TYR A 186 6.65 5.14 -15.41
N GLU A 187 7.79 5.77 -15.66
CA GLU A 187 9.07 5.12 -15.92
C GLU A 187 9.88 4.99 -14.63
N ALA A 188 10.97 4.21 -14.65
CA ALA A 188 11.86 4.05 -13.48
C ALA A 188 12.44 5.40 -13.02
N ASP A 189 12.78 6.28 -13.96
CA ASP A 189 13.29 7.62 -13.66
C ASP A 189 12.24 8.50 -12.99
N ASP A 190 10.95 8.31 -13.27
CA ASP A 190 9.88 9.03 -12.59
C ASP A 190 9.79 8.62 -11.12
N ILE A 191 9.89 7.32 -10.83
CA ILE A 191 9.87 6.82 -9.45
C ILE A 191 11.01 7.45 -8.64
N GLU A 192 12.21 7.47 -9.20
CA GLU A 192 13.39 8.06 -8.55
C GLU A 192 13.22 9.58 -8.36
N ARG A 193 12.75 10.29 -9.39
CA ARG A 193 12.52 11.74 -9.34
C ARG A 193 11.46 12.11 -8.30
N ILE A 194 10.34 11.38 -8.26
CA ILE A 194 9.27 11.59 -7.28
C ILE A 194 9.79 11.32 -5.86
N SER A 195 10.49 10.19 -5.69
CA SER A 195 11.03 9.80 -4.38
C SER A 195 12.01 10.86 -3.85
N ARG A 196 12.97 11.30 -4.67
CA ARG A 196 13.91 12.37 -4.26
C ARG A 196 13.21 13.68 -3.90
N PHE A 197 12.24 14.10 -4.72
CA PHE A 197 11.48 15.31 -4.45
C PHE A 197 10.72 15.22 -3.12
N LEU A 198 9.97 14.13 -2.87
CA LEU A 198 9.22 13.96 -1.63
C LEU A 198 10.14 13.83 -0.41
N CYS A 199 11.22 13.05 -0.51
CA CYS A 199 12.22 12.96 0.54
C CYS A 199 12.80 14.33 0.86
N HIS A 200 13.20 15.10 -0.15
CA HIS A 200 13.75 16.43 0.06
C HIS A 200 12.75 17.36 0.78
N MET A 201 11.52 17.45 0.30
CA MET A 201 10.50 18.32 0.86
C MET A 201 10.13 17.95 2.29
N ILE A 202 9.93 16.66 2.56
CA ILE A 202 9.46 16.18 3.86
C ILE A 202 10.61 16.22 4.88
N LEU A 203 11.77 15.67 4.55
CA LEU A 203 12.90 15.59 5.48
C LEU A 203 13.45 16.96 5.84
N THR A 204 13.58 17.87 4.86
CA THR A 204 14.00 19.25 5.14
C THR A 204 13.03 19.96 6.08
N GLY A 205 11.72 19.74 5.93
CA GLY A 205 10.71 20.26 6.86
C GLY A 205 10.89 19.72 8.29
N CYS A 206 11.43 18.51 8.42
CA CYS A 206 11.77 17.88 9.69
C CYS A 206 13.16 18.28 10.22
N GLY A 207 13.90 19.17 9.53
CA GLY A 207 15.28 19.53 9.89
C GLY A 207 16.31 18.46 9.59
N LEU A 208 15.95 17.47 8.76
CA LEU A 208 16.81 16.37 8.34
C LEU A 208 17.43 16.67 6.98
N THR A 209 18.62 16.12 6.74
CA THR A 209 19.31 16.26 5.44
C THR A 209 19.15 14.98 4.64
N PRO A 210 18.39 15.00 3.52
CA PRO A 210 18.24 13.80 2.69
C PRO A 210 19.58 13.29 2.18
N THR A 211 19.71 11.95 2.11
CA THR A 211 20.96 11.32 1.62
C THR A 211 21.17 11.54 0.13
N HIS A 212 20.08 11.64 -0.63
CA HIS A 212 20.09 11.92 -2.06
C HIS A 212 19.66 13.37 -2.32
N LYS A 213 20.59 14.18 -2.86
CA LYS A 213 20.30 15.55 -3.27
C LYS A 213 19.37 15.58 -4.50
N LEU A 214 18.56 16.65 -4.62
CA LEU A 214 17.73 16.91 -5.80
C LEU A 214 18.57 17.07 -7.06
#